data_e2c0efec946aef62f4726ddbd079483c
#
_entry.id   e2c0efec946aef62f4726ddbd079483c
#
_cell.length_a   1.000
_cell.length_b   1.000
_cell.length_c   1.000
_cell.angle_alpha   90.00
_cell.angle_beta   90.00
_cell.angle_gamma   90.00
#
_symmetry.space_group_name_H-M   'P 1'
#
loop_
_entity.id
_entity.type
_entity.pdbx_description
1 polymer ?
#
loop_
_entity_poly.entity_id
_entity_poly.type
_entity_poly.pdbx_seq_one_letter_code
_entity_poly.pdbx_strand_id
1 'polypeptide(L)'
;MRIKGLIMGENYEMLTNIEKKIILSLVAIEKVTTLKLHKVFKELGCVEKVLDLTTQEFEIFFGDNAEEIQTKFKYNMNFDFKRYFEFYNVKYIFCDDIYYPKEFLRLYDFPFVIFYRGNIELLLFKRKMSIVGSRNNTSYSEESLEIIVPHLV
;
A
#
# COMPACT_ATOMS: atom_id res chain seq x y z
N MET A 1 -0.61 21.31 -2.26
CA MET A 1 0.28 21.25 -1.07
C MET A 1 -0.13 20.13 -0.09
N ARG A 2 -0.99 19.20 -0.55
CA ARG A 2 -1.62 18.14 0.28
C ARG A 2 -0.66 17.02 0.74
N ILE A 3 0.31 16.64 -0.07
CA ILE A 3 1.22 15.53 0.28
C ILE A 3 2.34 15.94 1.25
N LYS A 4 2.68 17.23 1.38
CA LYS A 4 3.66 17.68 2.39
C LYS A 4 3.22 17.31 3.82
N GLY A 5 1.93 17.36 4.12
CA GLY A 5 1.37 16.90 5.40
C GLY A 5 1.48 15.39 5.59
N LEU A 6 1.23 14.61 4.53
CA LEU A 6 1.27 13.14 4.57
C LEU A 6 2.71 12.61 4.77
N ILE A 7 3.70 13.27 4.15
CA ILE A 7 5.12 12.85 4.20
C ILE A 7 5.86 13.43 5.41
N MET A 8 5.37 14.54 6.01
CA MET A 8 6.06 15.25 7.09
C MET A 8 5.36 15.14 8.47
N GLY A 9 4.29 14.38 8.61
CA GLY A 9 3.68 14.12 9.92
C GLY A 9 2.89 15.27 10.54
N GLU A 10 2.67 16.36 9.81
CA GLU A 10 1.91 17.52 10.28
C GLU A 10 0.59 17.65 9.53
N ASN A 11 -0.52 17.34 10.20
CA ASN A 11 -1.91 17.39 9.71
C ASN A 11 -2.23 16.42 8.56
N TYR A 12 -2.77 15.24 8.94
CA TYR A 12 -3.30 14.25 8.00
C TYR A 12 -4.58 14.81 7.34
N GLU A 13 -4.47 15.33 6.13
CA GLU A 13 -5.64 15.53 5.30
C GLU A 13 -6.12 14.16 4.79
N MET A 14 -7.42 13.93 4.89
CA MET A 14 -8.05 12.70 4.37
C MET A 14 -7.87 12.61 2.86
N LEU A 15 -7.43 11.45 2.38
CA LEU A 15 -7.36 11.16 0.95
C LEU A 15 -8.75 11.21 0.31
N THR A 16 -8.87 11.88 -0.81
CA THR A 16 -10.09 11.87 -1.62
C THR A 16 -10.33 10.49 -2.24
N ASN A 17 -11.55 10.22 -2.68
CA ASN A 17 -11.86 8.96 -3.35
C ASN A 17 -11.04 8.76 -4.64
N ILE A 18 -10.74 9.84 -5.36
CA ILE A 18 -9.91 9.77 -6.56
C ILE A 18 -8.44 9.47 -6.21
N GLU A 19 -7.87 10.10 -5.19
CA GLU A 19 -6.52 9.81 -4.72
C GLU A 19 -6.40 8.36 -4.26
N LYS A 20 -7.37 7.84 -3.49
CA LYS A 20 -7.43 6.42 -3.09
C LYS A 20 -7.47 5.49 -4.29
N LYS A 21 -8.24 5.83 -5.33
CA LYS A 21 -8.31 5.05 -6.56
C LYS A 21 -6.98 5.06 -7.32
N ILE A 22 -6.32 6.21 -7.44
CA ILE A 22 -5.00 6.35 -8.08
C ILE A 22 -3.96 5.51 -7.34
N ILE A 23 -3.87 5.67 -6.02
CA ILE A 23 -2.93 4.93 -5.17
C ILE A 23 -3.13 3.42 -5.34
N LEU A 24 -4.37 2.93 -5.23
CA LEU A 24 -4.69 1.51 -5.35
C LEU A 24 -4.37 0.98 -6.75
N SER A 25 -4.64 1.77 -7.79
CA SER A 25 -4.33 1.42 -9.17
C SER A 25 -2.85 1.26 -9.44
N LEU A 26 -2.00 2.07 -8.80
CA LEU A 26 -0.54 1.98 -8.89
C LEU A 26 0.03 0.86 -8.02
N VAL A 27 -0.44 0.72 -6.79
CA VAL A 27 -0.01 -0.35 -5.85
C VAL A 27 -0.29 -1.74 -6.40
N ALA A 28 -1.35 -1.90 -7.19
CA ALA A 28 -1.70 -3.17 -7.84
C ALA A 28 -0.75 -3.57 -9.00
N ILE A 29 0.23 -2.74 -9.36
CA ILE A 29 1.20 -3.02 -10.41
C ILE A 29 2.50 -3.52 -9.77
N GLU A 30 2.87 -4.77 -10.03
CA GLU A 30 4.01 -5.46 -9.40
C GLU A 30 5.33 -4.68 -9.49
N LYS A 31 5.56 -3.96 -10.59
CA LYS A 31 6.78 -3.17 -10.83
C LYS A 31 6.79 -1.81 -10.13
N VAL A 32 5.69 -1.44 -9.49
CA VAL A 32 5.55 -0.18 -8.76
C VAL A 32 5.80 -0.42 -7.29
N THR A 33 6.98 -0.05 -6.82
CA THR A 33 7.33 -0.17 -5.40
C THR A 33 6.81 1.03 -4.60
N THR A 34 6.61 0.83 -3.31
CA THR A 34 6.21 1.90 -2.39
C THR A 34 7.17 3.09 -2.45
N LEU A 35 8.47 2.82 -2.51
CA LEU A 35 9.50 3.86 -2.64
C LEU A 35 9.33 4.71 -3.91
N LYS A 36 9.02 4.08 -5.06
CA LYS A 36 8.72 4.81 -6.30
C LYS A 36 7.49 5.70 -6.12
N LEU A 37 6.44 5.22 -5.48
CA LEU A 37 5.24 6.03 -5.22
C LEU A 37 5.55 7.25 -4.35
N HIS A 38 6.32 7.08 -3.27
CA HIS A 38 6.75 8.20 -2.43
C HIS A 38 7.51 9.26 -3.23
N LYS A 39 8.43 8.82 -4.10
CA LYS A 39 9.18 9.72 -4.98
C LYS A 39 8.25 10.49 -5.92
N VAL A 40 7.38 9.76 -6.63
CA VAL A 40 6.42 10.36 -7.60
C VAL A 40 5.54 11.40 -6.91
N PHE A 41 4.88 11.03 -5.82
CA PHE A 41 3.96 11.92 -5.13
C PHE A 41 4.66 13.12 -4.50
N LYS A 42 5.88 12.94 -4.00
CA LYS A 42 6.70 14.03 -3.47
C LYS A 42 7.05 15.04 -4.56
N GLU A 43 7.46 14.60 -5.73
CA GLU A 43 7.84 15.48 -6.85
C GLU A 43 6.62 16.17 -7.47
N LEU A 44 5.51 15.47 -7.62
CA LEU A 44 4.27 16.05 -8.16
C LEU A 44 3.57 16.99 -7.15
N GLY A 45 3.79 16.80 -5.85
CA GLY A 45 3.14 17.55 -4.77
C GLY A 45 1.64 17.25 -4.59
N CYS A 46 1.05 16.41 -5.45
CA CYS A 46 -0.35 16.00 -5.42
C CYS A 46 -0.52 14.67 -6.15
N VAL A 47 -1.28 13.73 -5.57
CA VAL A 47 -1.52 12.39 -6.16
C VAL A 47 -2.27 12.48 -7.48
N GLU A 48 -3.25 13.38 -7.57
CA GLU A 48 -4.11 13.54 -8.73
C GLU A 48 -3.35 13.90 -10.01
N LYS A 49 -2.23 14.59 -9.89
CA LYS A 49 -1.38 14.96 -11.04
C LYS A 49 -0.83 13.76 -11.82
N VAL A 50 -0.87 12.56 -11.23
CA VAL A 50 -0.52 11.33 -11.95
C VAL A 50 -1.41 11.11 -13.17
N LEU A 51 -2.66 11.59 -13.12
CA LEU A 51 -3.61 11.47 -14.22
C LEU A 51 -3.20 12.27 -15.46
N ASP A 52 -2.49 13.37 -15.26
CA ASP A 52 -2.10 14.32 -16.30
C ASP A 52 -0.71 14.02 -16.88
N LEU A 53 0.02 13.03 -16.32
CA LEU A 53 1.36 12.69 -16.78
C LEU A 53 1.36 12.16 -18.21
N THR A 54 2.23 12.76 -19.03
CA THR A 54 2.55 12.26 -20.35
C THR A 54 3.36 10.94 -20.28
N THR A 55 3.48 10.23 -21.38
CA THR A 55 4.31 9.01 -21.45
C THR A 55 5.78 9.30 -21.11
N GLN A 56 6.31 10.43 -21.55
CA GLN A 56 7.68 10.86 -21.25
C GLN A 56 7.88 11.11 -19.76
N GLU A 57 6.93 11.74 -19.08
CA GLU A 57 6.99 11.96 -17.65
C GLU A 57 6.85 10.64 -16.86
N PHE A 58 6.03 9.70 -17.34
CA PHE A 58 6.01 8.33 -16.80
C PHE A 58 7.38 7.65 -16.91
N GLU A 59 8.11 7.85 -18.01
CA GLU A 59 9.47 7.35 -18.20
C GLU A 59 10.45 7.88 -17.14
N ILE A 60 10.36 9.17 -16.83
CA ILE A 60 11.21 9.81 -15.79
C ILE A 60 11.01 9.13 -14.43
N PHE A 61 9.76 8.78 -14.08
CA PHE A 61 9.44 8.19 -12.79
C PHE A 61 9.62 6.66 -12.73
N PHE A 62 9.29 5.96 -13.81
CA PHE A 62 9.20 4.50 -13.81
C PHE A 62 10.27 3.80 -14.68
N GLY A 63 11.03 4.57 -15.47
CA GLY A 63 12.10 4.05 -16.32
C GLY A 63 11.58 3.16 -17.46
N ASP A 64 12.35 2.16 -17.85
CA ASP A 64 12.10 1.27 -18.99
C ASP A 64 10.73 0.54 -18.95
N ASN A 65 10.08 0.51 -17.81
CA ASN A 65 8.75 -0.10 -17.66
C ASN A 65 7.59 0.89 -17.76
N ALA A 66 7.85 2.15 -18.11
CA ALA A 66 6.87 3.23 -18.07
C ALA A 66 5.62 2.95 -18.89
N GLU A 67 5.78 2.48 -20.13
CA GLU A 67 4.67 2.18 -21.04
C GLU A 67 3.76 1.07 -20.50
N GLU A 68 4.37 0.00 -19.99
CA GLU A 68 3.63 -1.10 -19.35
C GLU A 68 2.88 -0.62 -18.10
N ILE A 69 3.55 0.17 -17.26
CA ILE A 69 2.96 0.71 -16.01
C ILE A 69 1.81 1.66 -16.36
N GLN A 70 1.99 2.55 -17.33
CA GLN A 70 0.94 3.47 -17.77
C GLN A 70 -0.29 2.73 -18.31
N THR A 71 -0.07 1.70 -19.11
CA THR A 71 -1.14 0.87 -19.65
C THR A 71 -1.91 0.15 -18.55
N LYS A 72 -1.19 -0.49 -17.61
CA LYS A 72 -1.80 -1.15 -16.45
C LYS A 72 -2.51 -0.15 -15.53
N PHE A 73 -1.94 1.03 -15.33
CA PHE A 73 -2.57 2.08 -14.55
C PHE A 73 -3.91 2.51 -15.13
N LYS A 74 -3.97 2.80 -16.44
CA LYS A 74 -5.21 3.15 -17.14
C LYS A 74 -6.26 2.04 -17.04
N TYR A 75 -5.86 0.78 -17.15
CA TYR A 75 -6.74 -0.37 -16.93
C TYR A 75 -7.27 -0.41 -15.50
N ASN A 76 -6.37 -0.29 -14.52
CA ASN A 76 -6.69 -0.36 -13.10
C ASN A 76 -7.59 0.78 -12.63
N MET A 77 -7.52 1.96 -13.25
CA MET A 77 -8.43 3.06 -12.97
C MET A 77 -9.90 2.74 -13.27
N ASN A 78 -10.17 1.78 -14.16
CA ASN A 78 -11.52 1.29 -14.47
C ASN A 78 -11.85 -0.05 -13.78
N PHE A 79 -10.89 -0.66 -13.09
CA PHE A 79 -11.07 -1.96 -12.47
C PHE A 79 -11.86 -1.85 -11.16
N ASP A 80 -12.80 -2.77 -10.92
CA ASP A 80 -13.57 -2.84 -9.67
C ASP A 80 -12.80 -3.59 -8.58
N PHE A 81 -11.88 -2.88 -7.94
CA PHE A 81 -11.09 -3.42 -6.82
C PHE A 81 -11.95 -3.88 -5.65
N LYS A 82 -13.07 -3.20 -5.37
CA LYS A 82 -13.94 -3.55 -4.25
C LYS A 82 -14.48 -4.95 -4.45
N ARG A 83 -15.12 -5.21 -5.60
CA ARG A 83 -15.66 -6.51 -5.94
C ARG A 83 -14.59 -7.60 -5.98
N TYR A 84 -13.42 -7.28 -6.52
CA TYR A 84 -12.29 -8.21 -6.57
C TYR A 84 -11.83 -8.64 -5.18
N PHE A 85 -11.59 -7.70 -4.27
CA PHE A 85 -11.12 -8.00 -2.92
C PHE A 85 -12.20 -8.67 -2.07
N GLU A 86 -13.46 -8.31 -2.23
CA GLU A 86 -14.59 -9.00 -1.59
C GLU A 86 -14.63 -10.48 -2.00
N PHE A 87 -14.46 -10.78 -3.29
CA PHE A 87 -14.42 -12.16 -3.78
C PHE A 87 -13.30 -12.99 -3.15
N TYR A 88 -12.13 -12.42 -2.92
CA TYR A 88 -10.98 -13.08 -2.29
C TYR A 88 -10.96 -12.97 -0.76
N ASN A 89 -12.00 -12.42 -0.14
CA ASN A 89 -12.07 -12.15 1.29
C ASN A 89 -10.83 -11.36 1.79
N VAL A 90 -10.40 -10.38 1.01
CA VAL A 90 -9.33 -9.45 1.35
C VAL A 90 -9.95 -8.09 1.64
N LYS A 91 -9.52 -7.45 2.71
CA LYS A 91 -9.86 -6.07 3.05
C LYS A 91 -8.63 -5.20 2.89
N TYR A 92 -8.82 -3.89 2.81
CA TYR A 92 -7.72 -2.93 2.74
C TYR A 92 -8.07 -1.64 3.46
N ILE A 93 -7.03 -0.98 3.97
CA ILE A 93 -7.10 0.35 4.55
C ILE A 93 -6.02 1.23 3.93
N PHE A 94 -6.26 2.52 3.88
CA PHE A 94 -5.28 3.51 3.45
C PHE A 94 -4.55 4.13 4.63
N CYS A 95 -3.44 4.81 4.36
CA CYS A 95 -2.61 5.45 5.39
C CYS A 95 -3.33 6.57 6.16
N ASP A 96 -4.47 7.06 5.69
CA ASP A 96 -5.34 8.03 6.35
C ASP A 96 -6.46 7.40 7.20
N ASP A 97 -6.56 6.06 7.22
CA ASP A 97 -7.59 5.34 7.98
C ASP A 97 -7.30 5.36 9.48
N ILE A 98 -8.37 5.35 10.30
CA ILE A 98 -8.27 5.34 11.76
C ILE A 98 -7.56 4.09 12.29
N TYR A 99 -7.68 2.96 11.59
CA TYR A 99 -7.05 1.68 11.96
C TYR A 99 -5.62 1.53 11.41
N TYR A 100 -5.14 2.51 10.64
CA TYR A 100 -3.78 2.45 10.11
C TYR A 100 -2.75 2.65 11.23
N PRO A 101 -1.77 1.74 11.41
CA PRO A 101 -0.77 1.85 12.46
C PRO A 101 0.09 3.11 12.27
N LYS A 102 -0.04 4.06 13.17
CA LYS A 102 0.68 5.35 13.08
C LYS A 102 2.20 5.20 13.13
N GLU A 103 2.68 4.11 13.71
CA GLU A 103 4.09 3.75 13.72
C GLU A 103 4.65 3.56 12.31
N PHE A 104 3.85 3.07 11.37
CA PHE A 104 4.27 2.88 9.98
C PHE A 104 4.54 4.21 9.27
N LEU A 105 3.82 5.27 9.63
CA LEU A 105 4.04 6.61 9.06
C LEU A 105 5.43 7.20 9.35
N ARG A 106 6.17 6.59 10.29
CA ARG A 106 7.57 6.96 10.60
C ARG A 106 8.58 6.31 9.66
N LEU A 107 8.15 5.31 8.87
CA LEU A 107 9.00 4.71 7.84
C LEU A 107 9.11 5.68 6.66
N TYR A 108 10.30 5.76 6.08
CA TYR A 108 10.52 6.63 4.91
C TYR A 108 9.76 6.16 3.66
N ASP A 109 9.39 4.88 3.62
CA ASP A 109 8.68 4.19 2.55
C ASP A 109 7.41 3.49 3.05
N PHE A 110 6.67 4.11 3.96
CA PHE A 110 5.47 3.53 4.54
C PHE A 110 4.47 3.10 3.45
N PRO A 111 3.77 1.96 3.62
CA PRO A 111 2.78 1.50 2.66
C PRO A 111 1.55 2.42 2.64
N PHE A 112 1.18 2.95 1.47
CA PHE A 112 -0.05 3.76 1.34
C PHE A 112 -1.32 2.96 1.56
N VAL A 113 -1.26 1.64 1.33
CA VAL A 113 -2.37 0.69 1.49
C VAL A 113 -1.87 -0.54 2.23
N ILE A 114 -2.63 -0.99 3.22
CA ILE A 114 -2.42 -2.26 3.91
C ILE A 114 -3.57 -3.20 3.53
N PHE A 115 -3.22 -4.35 2.96
CA PHE A 115 -4.17 -5.43 2.70
C PHE A 115 -4.18 -6.38 3.88
N TYR A 116 -5.38 -6.82 4.30
CA TYR A 116 -5.50 -7.67 5.47
C TYR A 116 -6.66 -8.67 5.36
N ARG A 117 -6.62 -9.69 6.20
CA ARG A 117 -7.72 -10.59 6.51
C ARG A 117 -7.90 -10.65 8.02
N GLY A 118 -9.12 -10.87 8.48
CA GLY A 118 -9.43 -10.93 9.91
C GLY A 118 -9.86 -9.58 10.49
N ASN A 119 -9.58 -9.37 11.78
CA ASN A 119 -9.97 -8.16 12.50
C ASN A 119 -8.84 -7.13 12.54
N ILE A 120 -9.04 -6.01 11.85
CA ILE A 120 -8.08 -4.91 11.78
C ILE A 120 -7.86 -4.21 13.13
N GLU A 121 -8.85 -4.23 14.02
CA GLU A 121 -8.76 -3.59 15.33
C GLU A 121 -7.62 -4.16 16.18
N LEU A 122 -7.21 -5.41 15.91
CA LEU A 122 -6.08 -6.05 16.58
C LEU A 122 -4.77 -5.30 16.37
N LEU A 123 -4.65 -4.52 15.27
CA LEU A 123 -3.48 -3.68 15.03
C LEU A 123 -3.35 -2.51 16.01
N LEU A 124 -4.43 -2.15 16.71
CA LEU A 124 -4.40 -1.09 17.72
C LEU A 124 -3.88 -1.56 19.09
N PHE A 125 -3.77 -2.88 19.31
CA PHE A 125 -3.24 -3.39 20.58
C PHE A 125 -1.75 -3.05 20.71
N LYS A 126 -1.32 -2.70 21.94
CA LYS A 126 0.07 -2.35 22.23
C LYS A 126 1.02 -3.54 22.15
N ARG A 127 0.54 -4.72 22.54
CA ARG A 127 1.34 -5.95 22.48
C ARG A 127 1.08 -6.64 21.16
N LYS A 128 2.08 -6.63 20.30
CA LYS A 128 2.05 -7.26 18.98
C LYS A 128 3.33 -8.05 18.77
N MET A 129 3.22 -9.18 18.09
CA MET A 129 4.36 -9.95 17.65
C MET A 129 4.24 -10.19 16.15
N SER A 130 5.34 -10.04 15.44
CA SER A 130 5.43 -10.38 14.03
C SER A 130 6.11 -11.74 13.86
N ILE A 131 5.51 -12.60 13.04
CA ILE A 131 6.12 -13.85 12.62
C ILE A 131 6.49 -13.68 11.15
N VAL A 132 7.77 -13.83 10.84
CA VAL A 132 8.32 -13.66 9.48
C VAL A 132 9.10 -14.90 9.11
N GLY A 133 8.91 -15.37 7.88
CA GLY A 133 9.59 -16.54 7.39
C GLY A 133 9.80 -16.54 5.87
N SER A 134 10.52 -17.54 5.36
CA SER A 134 10.71 -17.77 3.94
C SER A 134 9.38 -18.16 3.26
N ARG A 135 9.21 -17.81 1.97
CA ARG A 135 8.11 -18.29 1.14
C ARG A 135 8.21 -19.80 0.89
N ASN A 136 9.45 -20.32 0.86
CA ASN A 136 9.76 -21.73 0.80
C ASN A 136 10.14 -22.18 2.22
N ASN A 137 9.14 -22.44 3.04
CA ASN A 137 9.30 -22.94 4.40
C ASN A 137 9.63 -24.44 4.38
N THR A 138 10.18 -24.92 5.48
CA THR A 138 10.40 -26.35 5.73
C THR A 138 9.35 -26.87 6.70
N SER A 139 9.13 -28.22 6.74
CA SER A 139 8.26 -28.86 7.73
C SER A 139 8.60 -28.46 9.17
N TYR A 140 9.89 -28.29 9.48
CA TYR A 140 10.34 -27.80 10.78
C TYR A 140 9.74 -26.43 11.14
N SER A 141 9.64 -25.52 10.16
CA SER A 141 9.06 -24.20 10.39
C SER A 141 7.55 -24.29 10.68
N GLU A 142 6.84 -25.19 10.01
CA GLU A 142 5.41 -25.42 10.22
C GLU A 142 5.16 -26.01 11.61
N GLU A 143 5.87 -27.08 11.96
CA GLU A 143 5.81 -27.71 13.28
C GLU A 143 6.13 -26.74 14.42
N SER A 144 7.15 -25.88 14.22
CA SER A 144 7.52 -24.87 15.19
C SER A 144 6.40 -23.85 15.42
N LEU A 145 5.72 -23.41 14.35
CA LEU A 145 4.60 -22.48 14.44
C LEU A 145 3.38 -23.13 15.11
N GLU A 146 3.09 -24.40 14.84
CA GLU A 146 2.01 -25.15 15.48
C GLU A 146 2.20 -25.26 16.98
N ILE A 147 3.44 -25.34 17.45
CA ILE A 147 3.77 -25.38 18.89
C ILE A 147 3.70 -23.98 19.50
N ILE A 148 4.28 -22.96 18.86
CA ILE A 148 4.49 -21.65 19.46
C ILE A 148 3.22 -20.79 19.43
N VAL A 149 2.53 -20.75 18.29
CA VAL A 149 1.41 -19.80 18.08
C VAL A 149 0.26 -20.00 19.08
N PRO A 150 -0.19 -21.22 19.41
CA PRO A 150 -1.27 -21.42 20.39
C PRO A 150 -0.97 -20.88 21.79
N HIS A 151 0.31 -20.72 22.15
CA HIS A 151 0.70 -20.16 23.45
C HIS A 151 0.80 -18.64 23.48
N LEU A 152 0.61 -17.99 22.32
CA LEU A 152 0.74 -16.53 22.16
C LEU A 152 -0.62 -15.82 22.03
N VAL A 153 -1.68 -16.59 21.89
CA VAL A 153 -3.06 -16.10 21.68
C VAL A 153 -3.87 -16.16 22.95
#